data_72ec9b57cfb0eb77cba78e97b1854350
#
_entry.id   72ec9b57cfb0eb77cba78e97b1854350
#
_cell.length_a   1.000
_cell.length_b   1.000
_cell.length_c   1.000
_cell.angle_alpha   90.00
_cell.angle_beta   90.00
_cell.angle_gamma   90.00
#
_symmetry.space_group_name_H-M   'P 1'
#
loop_
_entity.id
_entity.type
_entity.pdbx_description
1 polymer ?
#
loop_
_entity_poly.entity_id
_entity_poly.type
_entity_poly.pdbx_seq_one_letter_code
_entity_poly.pdbx_strand_id
1 'polypeptide(L)'
;MFSLAKLKQYVLLCATLSLGLGISTTAWSFSDDEARRAILDLRQQIRQMNEHNQQTRLMLADQIEILRQEVMQLRGEVEKLSWQSGRQADDGLQIATHAFADPQEQVAFETAMELYRNGQYPEAASALNAFVDAYPDSAYGDEARFYEGSSLFASKRFSAAIQRLQGMIEQYPASPRAPDALMVIASSQVETNDLTSAHKTLQRIVNEYPDSQAAETARSRLELFQ
;
A
#
# COMPACT_ATOMS: atom_id res chain seq x y z
N MET A 1 84.98 -38.06 6.40
CA MET A 1 84.13 -38.90 7.22
C MET A 1 82.85 -38.12 7.55
N PHE A 2 81.77 -38.31 6.79
CA PHE A 2 80.47 -37.79 7.16
C PHE A 2 79.84 -38.64 8.23
N SER A 3 79.55 -38.01 9.38
CA SER A 3 79.07 -38.73 10.57
C SER A 3 77.68 -39.38 10.33
N LEU A 4 77.56 -40.69 10.55
CA LEU A 4 76.32 -41.49 10.49
C LEU A 4 75.16 -40.89 11.29
N ALA A 5 75.47 -40.02 12.25
CA ALA A 5 74.46 -39.31 13.06
C ALA A 5 73.68 -38.26 12.26
N LYS A 6 74.33 -37.60 11.31
CA LYS A 6 73.65 -36.57 10.42
C LYS A 6 72.75 -37.27 9.40
N LEU A 7 73.12 -38.47 8.93
CA LEU A 7 72.27 -39.20 7.97
C LEU A 7 70.94 -39.65 8.60
N LYS A 8 70.98 -40.11 9.86
CA LYS A 8 69.78 -40.52 10.63
C LYS A 8 68.84 -39.32 10.88
N GLN A 9 69.42 -38.12 11.08
CA GLN A 9 68.67 -36.94 11.33
C GLN A 9 67.93 -36.46 10.06
N TYR A 10 68.52 -36.54 8.88
CA TYR A 10 67.90 -36.22 7.59
C TYR A 10 66.81 -37.22 7.18
N VAL A 11 67.00 -38.52 7.47
CA VAL A 11 65.97 -39.54 7.21
C VAL A 11 64.76 -39.35 8.11
N LEU A 12 64.95 -38.98 9.38
CA LEU A 12 63.87 -38.70 10.31
C LEU A 12 63.10 -37.39 9.90
N LEU A 13 63.83 -36.39 9.39
CA LEU A 13 63.22 -35.12 8.95
C LEU A 13 62.41 -35.26 7.64
N CYS A 14 62.90 -36.16 6.72
CA CYS A 14 62.13 -36.47 5.52
C CYS A 14 60.89 -37.35 5.81
N ALA A 15 60.96 -38.25 6.81
CA ALA A 15 59.83 -39.09 7.21
C ALA A 15 58.70 -38.27 7.88
N THR A 16 59.02 -37.20 8.62
CA THR A 16 58.00 -36.32 9.22
C THR A 16 57.41 -35.36 8.23
N LEU A 17 58.16 -35.01 7.16
CA LEU A 17 57.65 -34.09 6.11
C LEU A 17 56.70 -34.82 5.16
N SER A 18 56.82 -36.13 4.97
CA SER A 18 55.92 -36.91 4.10
C SER A 18 54.61 -37.31 4.77
N LEU A 19 54.50 -37.23 6.11
CA LEU A 19 53.27 -37.54 6.84
C LEU A 19 52.32 -36.35 6.95
N GLY A 20 52.82 -35.13 6.69
CA GLY A 20 52.02 -33.87 6.77
C GLY A 20 51.25 -33.53 5.51
N LEU A 21 51.51 -34.17 4.35
CA LEU A 21 50.89 -33.80 3.06
C LEU A 21 49.67 -34.67 2.66
N GLY A 22 49.26 -35.61 3.50
CA GLY A 22 48.22 -36.60 3.17
C GLY A 22 46.78 -36.26 3.65
N ILE A 23 46.56 -35.17 4.39
CA ILE A 23 45.25 -34.96 5.09
C ILE A 23 44.45 -33.79 4.52
N SER A 24 44.89 -33.11 3.46
CA SER A 24 44.24 -31.84 2.99
C SER A 24 43.27 -31.99 1.81
N THR A 25 43.03 -33.18 1.27
CA THR A 25 42.22 -33.35 0.06
C THR A 25 40.77 -33.79 0.28
N THR A 26 40.39 -34.18 1.50
CA THR A 26 39.05 -34.69 1.79
C THR A 26 38.06 -33.57 2.24
N ALA A 27 38.56 -32.43 2.72
CA ALA A 27 37.72 -31.35 3.21
C ALA A 27 37.04 -30.54 2.09
N TRP A 28 37.58 -30.50 0.89
CA TRP A 28 37.02 -29.73 -0.23
C TRP A 28 35.91 -30.48 -0.96
N SER A 29 35.88 -31.78 -0.96
CA SER A 29 34.84 -32.57 -1.63
C SER A 29 33.50 -32.51 -0.89
N PHE A 30 33.51 -32.48 0.44
CA PHE A 30 32.27 -32.39 1.23
C PHE A 30 31.61 -31.00 1.13
N SER A 31 32.40 -29.93 1.06
CA SER A 31 31.89 -28.56 0.89
C SER A 31 31.23 -28.36 -0.48
N ASP A 32 31.72 -28.97 -1.55
CA ASP A 32 31.19 -28.83 -2.90
C ASP A 32 29.86 -29.60 -3.05
N ASP A 33 29.71 -30.76 -2.43
CA ASP A 33 28.48 -31.53 -2.43
C ASP A 33 27.36 -30.86 -1.60
N GLU A 34 27.72 -30.24 -0.49
CA GLU A 34 26.76 -29.49 0.34
C GLU A 34 26.29 -28.21 -0.38
N ALA A 35 27.21 -27.48 -1.02
CA ALA A 35 26.88 -26.32 -1.84
C ALA A 35 26.00 -26.70 -3.04
N ARG A 36 26.26 -27.82 -3.70
CA ARG A 36 25.42 -28.32 -4.80
C ARG A 36 24.00 -28.69 -4.33
N ARG A 37 23.88 -29.34 -3.16
CA ARG A 37 22.55 -29.64 -2.57
C ARG A 37 21.80 -28.37 -2.23
N ALA A 38 22.45 -27.37 -1.62
CA ALA A 38 21.85 -26.07 -1.32
C ALA A 38 21.38 -25.34 -2.59
N ILE A 39 22.17 -25.40 -3.68
CA ILE A 39 21.77 -24.82 -4.97
C ILE A 39 20.55 -25.54 -5.57
N LEU A 40 20.47 -26.85 -5.46
CA LEU A 40 19.33 -27.62 -5.93
C LEU A 40 18.07 -27.31 -5.14
N ASP A 41 18.19 -27.19 -3.82
CA ASP A 41 17.09 -26.80 -2.92
C ASP A 41 16.59 -25.40 -3.22
N LEU A 42 17.50 -24.42 -3.35
CA LEU A 42 17.16 -23.05 -3.76
C LEU A 42 16.45 -23.01 -5.11
N ARG A 43 16.92 -23.80 -6.09
CA ARG A 43 16.25 -23.88 -7.40
C ARG A 43 14.84 -24.48 -7.31
N GLN A 44 14.65 -25.42 -6.40
CA GLN A 44 13.33 -25.98 -6.14
C GLN A 44 12.41 -24.98 -5.46
N GLN A 45 12.91 -24.25 -4.46
CA GLN A 45 12.16 -23.17 -3.80
C GLN A 45 11.78 -22.06 -4.76
N ILE A 46 12.71 -21.63 -5.65
CA ILE A 46 12.42 -20.62 -6.68
C ILE A 46 11.33 -21.11 -7.65
N ARG A 47 11.37 -22.38 -8.05
CA ARG A 47 10.31 -22.94 -8.91
C ARG A 47 8.96 -22.95 -8.20
N GLN A 48 8.90 -23.44 -6.97
CA GLN A 48 7.67 -23.44 -6.16
C GLN A 48 7.13 -22.01 -5.95
N MET A 49 8.01 -21.05 -5.66
CA MET A 49 7.62 -19.65 -5.52
C MET A 49 7.10 -19.07 -6.83
N ASN A 50 7.71 -19.39 -7.98
CA ASN A 50 7.24 -18.94 -9.29
C ASN A 50 5.89 -19.56 -9.65
N GLU A 51 5.68 -20.84 -9.38
CA GLU A 51 4.40 -21.53 -9.57
C GLU A 51 3.31 -20.92 -8.67
N HIS A 52 3.62 -20.68 -7.41
CA HIS A 52 2.71 -20.02 -6.47
C HIS A 52 2.38 -18.60 -6.90
N ASN A 53 3.37 -17.81 -7.34
CA ASN A 53 3.15 -16.46 -7.87
C ASN A 53 2.27 -16.47 -9.14
N GLN A 54 2.46 -17.44 -10.03
CA GLN A 54 1.60 -17.58 -11.22
C GLN A 54 0.16 -17.94 -10.83
N GLN A 55 -0.03 -18.87 -9.90
CA GLN A 55 -1.37 -19.23 -9.41
C GLN A 55 -2.05 -18.04 -8.72
N THR A 56 -1.31 -17.29 -7.89
CA THR A 56 -1.84 -16.09 -7.23
C THR A 56 -2.25 -15.02 -8.25
N ARG A 57 -1.44 -14.81 -9.31
CA ARG A 57 -1.79 -13.86 -10.39
C ARG A 57 -3.04 -14.29 -11.15
N LEU A 58 -3.21 -15.58 -11.43
CA LEU A 58 -4.42 -16.10 -12.07
C LEU A 58 -5.64 -15.93 -11.18
N MET A 59 -5.53 -16.23 -9.88
CA MET A 59 -6.61 -16.00 -8.90
C MET A 59 -6.99 -14.51 -8.81
N LEU A 60 -6.00 -13.61 -8.78
CA LEU A 60 -6.26 -12.17 -8.76
C LEU A 60 -6.92 -11.70 -10.05
N ALA A 61 -6.51 -12.22 -11.21
CA ALA A 61 -7.14 -11.89 -12.48
C ALA A 61 -8.61 -12.34 -12.53
N ASP A 62 -8.91 -13.53 -12.01
CA ASP A 62 -10.27 -14.06 -11.89
C ASP A 62 -11.12 -13.22 -10.93
N GLN A 63 -10.57 -12.85 -9.78
CA GLN A 63 -11.25 -11.96 -8.83
C GLN A 63 -11.54 -10.58 -9.44
N ILE A 64 -10.60 -10.01 -10.20
CA ILE A 64 -10.81 -8.74 -10.91
C ILE A 64 -11.95 -8.86 -11.92
N GLU A 65 -12.03 -9.98 -12.65
CA GLU A 65 -13.10 -10.19 -13.62
C GLU A 65 -14.47 -10.34 -12.92
N ILE A 66 -14.54 -11.09 -11.82
CA ILE A 66 -15.76 -11.21 -11.00
C ILE A 66 -16.19 -9.84 -10.47
N LEU A 67 -15.26 -9.06 -9.90
CA LEU A 67 -15.56 -7.71 -9.41
C LEU A 67 -16.03 -6.77 -10.54
N ARG A 68 -15.45 -6.87 -11.73
CA ARG A 68 -15.92 -6.09 -12.89
C ARG A 68 -17.34 -6.45 -13.30
N GLN A 69 -17.69 -7.72 -13.28
CA GLN A 69 -19.05 -8.19 -13.58
C GLN A 69 -20.02 -7.69 -12.51
N GLU A 70 -19.65 -7.76 -11.24
CA GLU A 70 -20.46 -7.25 -10.14
C GLU A 70 -20.68 -5.72 -10.22
N VAL A 71 -19.62 -4.96 -10.55
CA VAL A 71 -19.73 -3.51 -10.80
C VAL A 71 -20.63 -3.20 -11.99
N MET A 72 -20.57 -3.97 -13.07
CA MET A 72 -21.47 -3.80 -14.22
C MET A 72 -22.93 -4.13 -13.85
N GLN A 73 -23.14 -5.17 -13.06
CA GLN A 73 -24.47 -5.53 -12.58
C GLN A 73 -25.05 -4.45 -11.66
N LEU A 74 -24.26 -3.98 -10.69
CA LEU A 74 -24.67 -2.90 -9.78
C LEU A 74 -24.97 -1.60 -10.52
N ARG A 75 -24.16 -1.25 -11.55
CA ARG A 75 -24.47 -0.11 -12.41
C ARG A 75 -25.79 -0.27 -13.13
N GLY A 76 -26.07 -1.46 -13.66
CA GLY A 76 -27.36 -1.75 -14.30
C GLY A 76 -28.55 -1.66 -13.32
N GLU A 77 -28.36 -2.09 -12.08
CA GLU A 77 -29.38 -1.95 -11.02
C GLU A 77 -29.59 -0.47 -10.62
N VAL A 78 -28.52 0.29 -10.46
CA VAL A 78 -28.59 1.75 -10.19
C VAL A 78 -29.28 2.47 -11.33
N GLU A 79 -28.96 2.17 -12.58
CA GLU A 79 -29.61 2.76 -13.75
C GLU A 79 -31.10 2.39 -13.80
N LYS A 80 -31.44 1.13 -13.55
CA LYS A 80 -32.83 0.66 -13.46
C LYS A 80 -33.59 1.36 -12.33
N LEU A 81 -32.99 1.51 -11.15
CA LEU A 81 -33.56 2.23 -10.03
C LEU A 81 -33.73 3.71 -10.33
N SER A 82 -32.76 4.35 -11.00
CA SER A 82 -32.86 5.75 -11.41
C SER A 82 -33.97 5.98 -12.45
N TRP A 83 -34.16 5.04 -13.38
CA TRP A 83 -35.30 5.06 -14.32
C TRP A 83 -36.65 4.84 -13.61
N GLN A 84 -36.68 4.01 -12.57
CA GLN A 84 -37.91 3.78 -11.78
C GLN A 84 -38.21 4.99 -10.88
N SER A 85 -37.17 5.61 -10.26
CA SER A 85 -37.35 6.83 -9.46
C SER A 85 -37.72 8.04 -10.33
N GLY A 86 -37.19 8.15 -11.53
CA GLY A 86 -37.55 9.23 -12.48
C GLY A 86 -39.03 9.19 -12.91
N ARG A 87 -39.73 8.05 -12.74
CA ARG A 87 -41.17 7.94 -12.97
C ARG A 87 -42.04 8.16 -11.72
N GLN A 88 -41.46 8.13 -10.51
CA GLN A 88 -42.12 8.30 -9.22
C GLN A 88 -41.77 9.65 -8.55
N ALA A 89 -40.96 10.48 -9.18
CA ALA A 89 -40.51 11.76 -8.62
C ALA A 89 -41.55 12.87 -8.71
N ASP A 90 -42.83 12.54 -8.85
CA ASP A 90 -43.93 13.50 -8.68
C ASP A 90 -44.60 13.45 -7.28
N ASP A 91 -44.07 12.63 -6.38
CA ASP A 91 -44.55 12.61 -4.98
C ASP A 91 -43.44 12.23 -3.98
N GLY A 92 -42.76 13.23 -3.46
CA GLY A 92 -42.32 13.35 -2.09
C GLY A 92 -41.36 12.29 -1.52
N LEU A 93 -40.17 12.02 -2.10
CA LEU A 93 -39.02 11.56 -1.32
C LEU A 93 -37.74 12.17 -1.87
N GLN A 94 -37.30 13.28 -1.29
CA GLN A 94 -35.97 13.82 -1.48
C GLN A 94 -34.94 12.84 -0.87
N ILE A 95 -34.53 11.83 -1.62
CA ILE A 95 -33.18 11.27 -1.43
C ILE A 95 -32.25 12.38 -1.91
N ALA A 96 -31.51 12.96 -0.97
CA ALA A 96 -30.52 14.00 -1.25
C ALA A 96 -29.39 13.44 -2.13
N THR A 97 -29.65 13.29 -3.43
CA THR A 97 -28.62 13.45 -4.42
C THR A 97 -28.27 14.93 -4.36
N HIS A 98 -27.13 15.26 -3.79
CA HIS A 98 -26.62 16.62 -3.85
C HIS A 98 -26.43 16.94 -5.34
N ALA A 99 -27.46 17.54 -5.96
CA ALA A 99 -27.34 18.05 -7.29
C ALA A 99 -26.38 19.23 -7.23
N PHE A 100 -25.39 19.26 -8.11
CA PHE A 100 -24.56 20.45 -8.27
C PHE A 100 -25.46 21.66 -8.54
N ALA A 101 -25.18 22.75 -7.86
CA ALA A 101 -25.96 24.00 -8.04
C ALA A 101 -25.70 24.62 -9.41
N ASP A 102 -24.52 24.33 -10.00
CA ASP A 102 -24.10 24.85 -11.31
C ASP A 102 -23.55 23.70 -12.17
N PRO A 103 -23.95 23.56 -13.45
CA PRO A 103 -23.35 22.62 -14.38
C PRO A 103 -21.82 22.75 -14.55
N GLN A 104 -21.28 23.97 -14.38
CA GLN A 104 -19.84 24.21 -14.44
C GLN A 104 -19.13 23.65 -13.21
N GLU A 105 -19.75 23.74 -12.04
CA GLU A 105 -19.28 23.09 -10.81
C GLU A 105 -19.18 21.58 -10.99
N GLN A 106 -20.21 20.95 -11.55
CA GLN A 106 -20.21 19.52 -11.83
C GLN A 106 -19.05 19.11 -12.75
N VAL A 107 -18.90 19.80 -13.88
CA VAL A 107 -17.83 19.51 -14.86
C VAL A 107 -16.44 19.67 -14.23
N ALA A 108 -16.25 20.72 -13.42
CA ALA A 108 -14.98 20.96 -12.75
C ALA A 108 -14.64 19.83 -11.76
N PHE A 109 -15.62 19.40 -10.94
CA PHE A 109 -15.44 18.31 -9.99
C PHE A 109 -15.19 16.97 -10.71
N GLU A 110 -16.02 16.63 -11.69
CA GLU A 110 -15.88 15.37 -12.45
C GLU A 110 -14.54 15.28 -13.18
N THR A 111 -14.07 16.39 -13.78
CA THR A 111 -12.75 16.46 -14.43
C THR A 111 -11.63 16.20 -13.44
N ALA A 112 -11.69 16.83 -12.26
CA ALA A 112 -10.69 16.62 -11.21
C ALA A 112 -10.69 15.17 -10.69
N MET A 113 -11.88 14.58 -10.55
CA MET A 113 -12.04 13.17 -10.14
C MET A 113 -11.58 12.18 -11.22
N GLU A 114 -11.70 12.53 -12.49
CA GLU A 114 -11.16 11.74 -13.60
C GLU A 114 -9.63 11.69 -13.54
N LEU A 115 -8.97 12.84 -13.31
CA LEU A 115 -7.53 12.89 -13.10
C LEU A 115 -7.09 11.98 -11.94
N TYR A 116 -7.83 12.01 -10.83
CA TYR A 116 -7.57 11.13 -9.68
C TYR A 116 -7.70 9.65 -10.04
N ARG A 117 -8.79 9.24 -10.70
CA ARG A 117 -9.02 7.86 -11.13
C ARG A 117 -7.99 7.36 -12.14
N ASN A 118 -7.46 8.26 -12.96
CA ASN A 118 -6.40 7.96 -13.94
C ASN A 118 -4.99 7.93 -13.33
N GLY A 119 -4.86 8.17 -12.01
CA GLY A 119 -3.57 8.16 -11.31
C GLY A 119 -2.72 9.41 -11.54
N GLN A 120 -3.28 10.46 -12.15
CA GLN A 120 -2.64 11.75 -12.39
C GLN A 120 -2.74 12.62 -11.11
N TYR A 121 -2.15 12.12 -10.02
CA TYR A 121 -2.34 12.70 -8.70
C TYR A 121 -1.85 14.15 -8.54
N PRO A 122 -0.71 14.57 -9.12
CA PRO A 122 -0.29 15.97 -9.04
C PRO A 122 -1.30 16.92 -9.69
N GLU A 123 -1.84 16.54 -10.84
CA GLU A 123 -2.84 17.29 -11.61
C GLU A 123 -4.18 17.26 -10.89
N ALA A 124 -4.58 16.10 -10.36
CA ALA A 124 -5.80 15.94 -9.57
C ALA A 124 -5.79 16.86 -8.33
N ALA A 125 -4.67 16.90 -7.59
CA ALA A 125 -4.54 17.78 -6.43
C ALA A 125 -4.70 19.26 -6.82
N SER A 126 -4.11 19.66 -7.95
CA SER A 126 -4.23 21.04 -8.43
C SER A 126 -5.64 21.39 -8.88
N ALA A 127 -6.31 20.49 -9.59
CA ALA A 127 -7.68 20.67 -10.08
C ALA A 127 -8.69 20.68 -8.91
N LEU A 128 -8.53 19.81 -7.91
CA LEU A 128 -9.36 19.76 -6.72
C LEU A 128 -9.18 21.01 -5.85
N ASN A 129 -7.95 21.51 -5.71
CA ASN A 129 -7.72 22.79 -5.02
C ASN A 129 -8.42 23.94 -5.78
N ALA A 130 -8.28 24.02 -7.10
CA ALA A 130 -8.94 25.03 -7.90
C ALA A 130 -10.47 24.95 -7.81
N PHE A 131 -11.02 23.72 -7.75
CA PHE A 131 -12.46 23.51 -7.53
C PHE A 131 -12.91 24.09 -6.19
N VAL A 132 -12.22 23.81 -5.11
CA VAL A 132 -12.56 24.32 -3.77
C VAL A 132 -12.46 25.83 -3.70
N ASP A 133 -11.47 26.42 -4.38
CA ASP A 133 -11.31 27.88 -4.42
C ASP A 133 -12.41 28.55 -5.26
N ALA A 134 -12.86 27.92 -6.34
CA ALA A 134 -13.91 28.42 -7.20
C ALA A 134 -15.33 28.25 -6.63
N TYR A 135 -15.54 27.15 -5.87
CA TYR A 135 -16.85 26.77 -5.32
C TYR A 135 -16.77 26.51 -3.81
N PRO A 136 -16.50 27.52 -2.98
CA PRO A 136 -16.29 27.39 -1.54
C PRO A 136 -17.50 26.86 -0.77
N ASP A 137 -18.72 27.10 -1.29
CA ASP A 137 -19.98 26.63 -0.71
C ASP A 137 -20.52 25.35 -1.34
N SER A 138 -19.70 24.67 -2.15
CA SER A 138 -20.09 23.42 -2.79
C SER A 138 -20.47 22.34 -1.76
N ALA A 139 -21.55 21.63 -2.03
CA ALA A 139 -21.93 20.43 -1.27
C ALA A 139 -20.87 19.31 -1.37
N TYR A 140 -19.96 19.38 -2.33
CA TYR A 140 -18.84 18.45 -2.53
C TYR A 140 -17.51 18.98 -1.97
N GLY A 141 -17.55 20.06 -1.20
CA GLY A 141 -16.35 20.69 -0.65
C GLY A 141 -15.51 19.77 0.24
N ASP A 142 -16.16 18.99 1.08
CA ASP A 142 -15.48 17.98 1.94
C ASP A 142 -14.89 16.83 1.11
N GLU A 143 -15.63 16.33 0.13
CA GLU A 143 -15.15 15.27 -0.76
C GLU A 143 -13.99 15.74 -1.63
N ALA A 144 -14.07 16.95 -2.21
CA ALA A 144 -12.99 17.53 -2.99
C ALA A 144 -11.71 17.71 -2.16
N ARG A 145 -11.81 18.21 -0.92
CA ARG A 145 -10.67 18.35 -0.02
C ARG A 145 -10.07 17.01 0.40
N PHE A 146 -10.91 16.00 0.60
CA PHE A 146 -10.45 14.64 0.88
C PHE A 146 -9.61 14.07 -0.27
N TYR A 147 -10.12 14.17 -1.52
CA TYR A 147 -9.39 13.69 -2.68
C TYR A 147 -8.17 14.56 -3.03
N GLU A 148 -8.19 15.86 -2.74
CA GLU A 148 -6.99 16.70 -2.82
C GLU A 148 -5.89 16.19 -1.89
N GLY A 149 -6.21 15.96 -0.62
CA GLY A 149 -5.27 15.43 0.36
C GLY A 149 -4.77 14.03 0.01
N SER A 150 -5.65 13.16 -0.48
CA SER A 150 -5.30 11.81 -0.94
C SER A 150 -4.39 11.84 -2.17
N SER A 151 -4.61 12.77 -3.10
CA SER A 151 -3.76 13.00 -4.26
C SER A 151 -2.36 13.50 -3.86
N LEU A 152 -2.30 14.38 -2.88
CA LEU A 152 -1.03 14.87 -2.32
C LEU A 152 -0.25 13.72 -1.65
N PHE A 153 -0.92 12.84 -0.91
CA PHE A 153 -0.31 11.65 -0.33
C PHE A 153 0.25 10.71 -1.41
N ALA A 154 -0.56 10.39 -2.43
CA ALA A 154 -0.15 9.55 -3.55
C ALA A 154 1.03 10.14 -4.34
N SER A 155 1.13 11.48 -4.39
CA SER A 155 2.25 12.22 -4.97
C SER A 155 3.47 12.34 -4.03
N LYS A 156 3.45 11.68 -2.87
CA LYS A 156 4.48 11.73 -1.82
C LYS A 156 4.71 13.12 -1.20
N ARG A 157 3.73 14.00 -1.32
CA ARG A 157 3.73 15.34 -0.71
C ARG A 157 3.09 15.28 0.68
N PHE A 158 3.65 14.44 1.55
CA PHE A 158 3.05 14.03 2.82
C PHE A 158 2.71 15.20 3.75
N SER A 159 3.60 16.17 3.91
CA SER A 159 3.34 17.34 4.77
C SER A 159 2.17 18.17 4.26
N ALA A 160 2.05 18.33 2.95
CA ALA A 160 0.92 19.04 2.34
C ALA A 160 -0.39 18.25 2.51
N ALA A 161 -0.35 16.92 2.34
CA ALA A 161 -1.50 16.05 2.58
C ALA A 161 -2.02 16.18 4.02
N ILE A 162 -1.13 16.12 5.01
CA ILE A 162 -1.47 16.31 6.43
C ILE A 162 -2.20 17.66 6.63
N GLN A 163 -1.61 18.75 6.12
CA GLN A 163 -2.15 20.10 6.31
C GLN A 163 -3.55 20.23 5.67
N ARG A 164 -3.75 19.73 4.44
CA ARG A 164 -5.02 19.81 3.73
C ARG A 164 -6.11 18.99 4.40
N LEU A 165 -5.80 17.77 4.81
CA LEU A 165 -6.76 16.90 5.47
C LEU A 165 -7.10 17.35 6.90
N GLN A 166 -6.16 17.94 7.63
CA GLN A 166 -6.46 18.59 8.90
C GLN A 166 -7.45 19.74 8.72
N GLY A 167 -7.20 20.63 7.75
CA GLY A 167 -8.13 21.72 7.43
C GLY A 167 -9.51 21.22 6.98
N MET A 168 -9.57 20.11 6.23
CA MET A 168 -10.83 19.46 5.87
C MET A 168 -11.61 19.01 7.12
N ILE A 169 -10.96 18.32 8.06
CA ILE A 169 -11.61 17.81 9.28
C ILE A 169 -12.08 18.95 10.18
N GLU A 170 -11.31 20.03 10.26
CA GLU A 170 -11.69 21.23 11.02
C GLU A 170 -12.92 21.94 10.42
N GLN A 171 -12.99 22.02 9.11
CA GLN A 171 -14.09 22.66 8.40
C GLN A 171 -15.33 21.78 8.32
N TYR A 172 -15.17 20.46 8.19
CA TYR A 172 -16.24 19.49 8.00
C TYR A 172 -16.14 18.33 9.04
N PRO A 173 -16.30 18.61 10.34
CA PRO A 173 -16.11 17.60 11.37
C PRO A 173 -17.12 16.44 11.32
N ALA A 174 -18.29 16.68 10.72
CA ALA A 174 -19.35 15.68 10.51
C ALA A 174 -19.26 14.95 9.15
N SER A 175 -18.23 15.24 8.34
CA SER A 175 -18.07 14.57 7.05
C SER A 175 -17.89 13.05 7.24
N PRO A 176 -18.56 12.24 6.43
CA PRO A 176 -18.34 10.78 6.43
C PRO A 176 -16.91 10.40 5.99
N ARG A 177 -16.19 11.34 5.36
CA ARG A 177 -14.78 11.17 4.97
C ARG A 177 -13.78 11.47 6.08
N ALA A 178 -14.22 12.04 7.22
CA ALA A 178 -13.32 12.42 8.31
C ALA A 178 -12.46 11.23 8.86
N PRO A 179 -13.01 10.05 9.11
CA PRO A 179 -12.19 8.91 9.57
C PRO A 179 -11.18 8.44 8.51
N ASP A 180 -11.55 8.46 7.22
CA ASP A 180 -10.63 8.12 6.14
C ASP A 180 -9.53 9.18 5.97
N ALA A 181 -9.88 10.46 6.13
CA ALA A 181 -8.91 11.55 6.12
C ALA A 181 -7.88 11.41 7.24
N LEU A 182 -8.32 11.09 8.47
CA LEU A 182 -7.42 10.78 9.58
C LEU A 182 -6.50 9.57 9.28
N MET A 183 -6.99 8.57 8.57
CA MET A 183 -6.18 7.41 8.16
C MET A 183 -5.07 7.82 7.18
N VAL A 184 -5.37 8.70 6.21
CA VAL A 184 -4.36 9.25 5.29
C VAL A 184 -3.35 10.13 6.03
N ILE A 185 -3.80 10.94 7.01
CA ILE A 185 -2.91 11.71 7.87
C ILE A 185 -1.96 10.78 8.64
N ALA A 186 -2.48 9.74 9.30
CA ALA A 186 -1.66 8.78 10.03
C ALA A 186 -0.62 8.10 9.12
N SER A 187 -1.04 7.70 7.92
CA SER A 187 -0.13 7.12 6.92
C SER A 187 0.94 8.12 6.48
N SER A 188 0.58 9.39 6.25
CA SER A 188 1.53 10.45 5.92
C SER A 188 2.54 10.72 7.04
N GLN A 189 2.11 10.64 8.30
CA GLN A 189 2.98 10.79 9.48
C GLN A 189 3.97 9.62 9.59
N VAL A 190 3.55 8.39 9.27
CA VAL A 190 4.46 7.24 9.19
C VAL A 190 5.52 7.46 8.10
N GLU A 191 5.12 7.90 6.91
CA GLU A 191 6.05 8.18 5.79
C GLU A 191 7.04 9.30 6.11
N THR A 192 6.67 10.25 6.96
CA THR A 192 7.56 11.31 7.46
C THR A 192 8.32 10.92 8.73
N ASN A 193 8.25 9.65 9.15
CA ASN A 193 8.86 9.09 10.37
C ASN A 193 8.39 9.76 11.67
N ASP A 194 7.21 10.40 11.68
CA ASP A 194 6.57 10.92 12.89
C ASP A 194 5.62 9.87 13.50
N LEU A 195 6.23 8.81 14.04
CA LEU A 195 5.49 7.67 14.61
C LEU A 195 4.66 8.07 15.83
N THR A 196 5.10 9.09 16.56
CA THR A 196 4.38 9.58 17.75
C THR A 196 3.05 10.21 17.35
N SER A 197 3.04 11.06 16.33
CA SER A 197 1.82 11.67 15.82
C SER A 197 0.94 10.64 15.13
N ALA A 198 1.52 9.71 14.36
CA ALA A 198 0.78 8.62 13.73
C ALA A 198 -0.01 7.79 14.75
N HIS A 199 0.64 7.39 15.85
CA HIS A 199 -0.01 6.66 16.93
C HIS A 199 -1.19 7.45 17.54
N LYS A 200 -1.00 8.75 17.82
CA LYS A 200 -2.08 9.61 18.34
C LYS A 200 -3.24 9.75 17.35
N THR A 201 -2.92 9.89 16.06
CA THR A 201 -3.95 10.00 15.01
C THR A 201 -4.75 8.71 14.88
N LEU A 202 -4.10 7.54 14.95
CA LEU A 202 -4.79 6.25 14.96
C LEU A 202 -5.69 6.09 16.20
N GLN A 203 -5.21 6.48 17.39
CA GLN A 203 -6.05 6.49 18.60
C GLN A 203 -7.26 7.40 18.45
N ARG A 204 -7.09 8.57 17.84
CA ARG A 204 -8.16 9.52 17.57
C ARG A 204 -9.26 8.88 16.71
N ILE A 205 -8.89 8.15 15.62
CA ILE A 205 -9.86 7.45 14.78
C ILE A 205 -10.70 6.46 15.60
N VAL A 206 -10.06 5.64 16.44
CA VAL A 206 -10.75 4.64 17.26
C VAL A 206 -11.70 5.27 18.26
N ASN A 207 -11.34 6.44 18.82
CA ASN A 207 -12.13 7.11 19.86
C ASN A 207 -13.27 7.94 19.28
N GLU A 208 -13.03 8.68 18.19
CA GLU A 208 -14.01 9.61 17.61
C GLU A 208 -14.94 8.93 16.61
N TYR A 209 -14.48 7.85 15.95
CA TYR A 209 -15.23 7.15 14.89
C TYR A 209 -15.25 5.62 15.10
N PRO A 210 -15.68 5.12 16.27
CA PRO A 210 -15.50 3.70 16.69
C PRO A 210 -16.16 2.69 15.74
N ASP A 211 -17.22 3.09 15.04
CA ASP A 211 -18.04 2.24 14.16
C ASP A 211 -17.60 2.31 12.68
N SER A 212 -16.54 3.11 12.38
CA SER A 212 -16.04 3.24 11.01
C SER A 212 -15.09 2.09 10.64
N GLN A 213 -15.01 1.78 9.35
CA GLN A 213 -14.03 0.84 8.82
C GLN A 213 -12.59 1.32 9.09
N ALA A 214 -12.37 2.62 9.08
CA ALA A 214 -11.09 3.21 9.44
C ALA A 214 -10.69 2.87 10.89
N ALA A 215 -11.64 2.80 11.82
CA ALA A 215 -11.36 2.43 13.21
C ALA A 215 -10.90 0.96 13.34
N GLU A 216 -11.47 0.03 12.58
CA GLU A 216 -11.00 -1.36 12.56
C GLU A 216 -9.55 -1.44 12.07
N THR A 217 -9.26 -0.74 10.96
CA THR A 217 -7.90 -0.65 10.42
C THR A 217 -6.94 0.01 11.41
N ALA A 218 -7.39 1.09 12.10
CA ALA A 218 -6.58 1.79 13.09
C ALA A 218 -6.24 0.90 14.29
N ARG A 219 -7.19 0.10 14.80
CA ARG A 219 -6.94 -0.87 15.89
C ARG A 219 -5.84 -1.85 15.50
N SER A 220 -5.96 -2.47 14.32
CA SER A 220 -4.95 -3.42 13.83
C SER A 220 -3.56 -2.78 13.66
N ARG A 221 -3.51 -1.52 13.20
CA ARG A 221 -2.24 -0.80 13.09
C ARG A 221 -1.63 -0.43 14.44
N LEU A 222 -2.45 -0.06 15.43
CA LEU A 222 -2.00 0.25 16.78
C LEU A 222 -1.31 -0.94 17.47
N GLU A 223 -1.71 -2.16 17.17
CA GLU A 223 -1.05 -3.36 17.67
C GLU A 223 0.41 -3.48 17.20
N LEU A 224 0.75 -2.91 16.05
CA LEU A 224 2.10 -2.92 15.51
C LEU A 224 3.03 -1.88 16.17
N PHE A 225 2.48 -0.94 16.95
CA PHE A 225 3.25 0.07 17.68
C PHE A 225 3.60 -0.37 19.13
N GLN A 226 3.18 -1.58 19.54
CA GLN A 226 3.51 -2.17 20.85
C GLN A 226 4.79 -3.00 20.74
#